data_9d1e26d5c8cd1c998bf4077279dc0851
#
_entry.id   9d1e26d5c8cd1c998bf4077279dc0851
#
_cell.length_a   1.000
_cell.length_b   1.000
_cell.length_c   1.000
_cell.angle_alpha   90.00
_cell.angle_beta   90.00
_cell.angle_gamma   90.00
#
_symmetry.space_group_name_H-M   'P 1'
#
loop_
_entity.id
_entity.type
_entity.pdbx_description
1 polymer ?
#
loop_
_entity_poly.entity_id
_entity_poly.type
_entity_poly.pdbx_seq_one_letter_code
_entity_poly.pdbx_strand_id
1 'polypeptide(L)'
;MASPTITERPILFHSKGQPSFQLEGVVHTPPAPQQAPVAVLCHPQPASSDMNDSLTVQIARSLAEAGLIALRYNFRGVGKSQGQQTDGRLEPLDLAGAIDAALLQPGANPAKLCVIGHAFGAYVAMLYAPFDQRIRTLISISLPLFRAASGFPRVFERPKLFVTAEFDELCPLYKLEPFVENLPGPKGIKVIVGARHLMRGYEGPAVEAIVKYVKNWVNMPGV
;
A
#
# COMPACT_ATOMS: atom_id res chain seq x y z
N MET A 1 -2.90 29.18 17.23
CA MET A 1 -1.68 28.41 16.91
C MET A 1 -1.95 27.65 15.63
N ALA A 2 -1.07 27.75 14.60
CA ALA A 2 -1.23 26.94 13.39
C ALA A 2 -1.15 25.45 13.77
N SER A 3 -2.08 24.64 13.26
CA SER A 3 -2.00 23.18 13.42
C SER A 3 -0.66 22.69 12.85
N PRO A 4 0.03 21.77 13.54
CA PRO A 4 1.29 21.25 13.05
C PRO A 4 1.08 20.58 11.69
N THR A 5 1.83 21.01 10.69
CA THR A 5 1.64 20.63 9.28
C THR A 5 2.51 19.41 8.96
N ILE A 6 1.96 18.43 8.22
CA ILE A 6 2.74 17.34 7.64
C ILE A 6 3.78 17.88 6.66
N THR A 7 4.90 17.20 6.49
CA THR A 7 5.91 17.53 5.46
C THR A 7 5.92 16.47 4.35
N GLU A 8 6.15 16.92 3.12
CA GLU A 8 6.30 16.04 1.95
C GLU A 8 7.72 16.24 1.39
N ARG A 9 8.50 15.18 1.32
CA ARG A 9 9.90 15.25 0.88
C ARG A 9 10.18 14.19 -0.18
N PRO A 10 10.62 14.59 -1.39
CA PRO A 10 11.12 13.65 -2.39
C PRO A 10 12.33 12.88 -1.87
N ILE A 11 12.41 11.61 -2.22
CA ILE A 11 13.56 10.75 -1.94
C ILE A 11 13.93 9.91 -3.17
N LEU A 12 15.19 9.48 -3.20
CA LEU A 12 15.66 8.43 -4.09
C LEU A 12 16.13 7.26 -3.22
N PHE A 13 15.85 6.05 -3.66
CA PHE A 13 16.27 4.82 -2.98
C PHE A 13 16.51 3.73 -4.02
N HIS A 14 16.98 2.56 -3.61
CA HIS A 14 17.29 1.48 -4.53
C HIS A 14 16.35 0.28 -4.34
N SER A 15 15.94 -0.33 -5.46
CA SER A 15 15.28 -1.62 -5.45
C SER A 15 16.21 -2.70 -4.90
N LYS A 16 15.66 -3.81 -4.45
CA LYS A 16 16.46 -5.01 -4.13
C LYS A 16 16.79 -5.80 -5.39
N GLY A 17 17.71 -6.77 -5.25
CA GLY A 17 18.13 -7.66 -6.34
C GLY A 17 19.29 -7.11 -7.18
N GLN A 18 19.68 -7.89 -8.19
CA GLN A 18 20.73 -7.55 -9.14
C GLN A 18 20.17 -7.66 -10.56
N PRO A 19 20.26 -6.62 -11.41
CA PRO A 19 20.74 -5.29 -11.07
C PRO A 19 19.78 -4.54 -10.13
N SER A 20 20.33 -3.65 -9.31
CA SER A 20 19.57 -2.73 -8.46
C SER A 20 19.27 -1.45 -9.24
N PHE A 21 18.05 -0.92 -9.14
CA PHE A 21 17.60 0.29 -9.82
C PHE A 21 17.31 1.41 -8.83
N GLN A 22 17.70 2.64 -9.18
CA GLN A 22 17.29 3.81 -8.42
C GLN A 22 15.82 4.11 -8.69
N LEU A 23 15.04 4.25 -7.62
CA LEU A 23 13.61 4.54 -7.65
C LEU A 23 13.34 5.88 -6.96
N GLU A 24 12.29 6.58 -7.42
CA GLU A 24 11.83 7.81 -6.79
C GLU A 24 10.63 7.57 -5.90
N GLY A 25 10.51 8.39 -4.85
CA GLY A 25 9.35 8.38 -3.97
C GLY A 25 9.18 9.71 -3.26
N VAL A 26 8.07 9.84 -2.54
CA VAL A 26 7.77 10.96 -1.66
C VAL A 26 7.41 10.43 -0.28
N VAL A 27 8.15 10.89 0.72
CA VAL A 27 7.87 10.62 2.13
C VAL A 27 6.97 11.71 2.68
N HIS A 28 5.87 11.31 3.28
CA HIS A 28 4.98 12.15 4.08
C HIS A 28 5.28 11.90 5.54
N THR A 29 5.65 12.94 6.26
CA THR A 29 6.08 12.84 7.65
C THR A 29 5.13 13.63 8.55
N PRO A 30 4.60 13.02 9.63
CA PRO A 30 3.81 13.72 10.62
C PRO A 30 4.68 14.72 11.40
N PRO A 31 4.07 15.70 12.07
CA PRO A 31 4.82 16.59 12.95
C PRO A 31 5.50 15.80 14.08
N ALA A 32 6.81 16.06 14.31
CA ALA A 32 7.60 15.48 15.40
C ALA A 32 7.43 13.94 15.57
N PRO A 33 7.72 13.12 14.54
CA PRO A 33 7.50 11.69 14.60
C PRO A 33 8.38 11.03 15.67
N GLN A 34 7.74 10.30 16.61
CA GLN A 34 8.44 9.47 17.59
C GLN A 34 7.80 8.10 17.60
N GLN A 35 8.56 7.06 17.23
CA GLN A 35 8.02 5.70 17.10
C GLN A 35 6.75 5.65 16.20
N ALA A 36 6.73 6.47 15.15
CA ALA A 36 5.60 6.56 14.24
C ALA A 36 5.43 5.27 13.44
N PRO A 37 4.22 4.70 13.36
CA PRO A 37 3.96 3.59 12.44
C PRO A 37 4.28 4.00 11.00
N VAL A 38 4.63 3.02 10.18
CA VAL A 38 5.07 3.25 8.79
C VAL A 38 4.08 2.64 7.81
N ALA A 39 3.76 3.38 6.75
CA ALA A 39 2.97 2.90 5.63
C ALA A 39 3.76 3.01 4.32
N VAL A 40 3.77 1.95 3.50
CA VAL A 40 4.32 1.98 2.14
C VAL A 40 3.21 1.75 1.15
N LEU A 41 3.08 2.67 0.16
CA LEU A 41 1.98 2.69 -0.80
C LEU A 41 2.46 2.33 -2.20
N CYS A 42 1.83 1.31 -2.77
CA CYS A 42 2.05 0.82 -4.13
C CYS A 42 0.94 1.34 -5.04
N HIS A 43 1.29 2.17 -6.03
CA HIS A 43 0.34 2.80 -6.94
C HIS A 43 -0.33 1.80 -7.90
N PRO A 44 -1.47 2.17 -8.56
CA PRO A 44 -2.13 1.30 -9.51
C PRO A 44 -1.32 1.13 -10.80
N GLN A 45 -1.94 0.72 -11.85
CA GLN A 45 -1.41 0.37 -13.17
C GLN A 45 -0.18 1.18 -13.65
N PRO A 46 1.05 0.61 -13.69
CA PRO A 46 2.26 1.36 -14.04
C PRO A 46 2.26 1.94 -15.47
N ALA A 47 1.53 1.32 -16.39
CA ALA A 47 1.46 1.78 -17.79
C ALA A 47 0.63 3.08 -17.95
N SER A 48 -0.23 3.42 -16.99
CA SER A 48 -1.17 4.55 -17.10
C SER A 48 -1.32 5.37 -15.82
N SER A 49 -0.53 5.06 -14.78
CA SER A 49 -0.57 5.71 -13.49
C SER A 49 0.81 5.72 -12.84
N ASP A 50 0.99 6.54 -11.82
CA ASP A 50 2.20 6.66 -11.04
C ASP A 50 1.88 6.91 -9.54
N MET A 51 2.89 7.20 -8.75
CA MET A 51 2.75 7.51 -7.32
C MET A 51 1.90 8.77 -7.05
N ASN A 52 1.57 9.58 -8.06
CA ASN A 52 0.74 10.78 -7.93
C ASN A 52 -0.74 10.51 -8.24
N ASP A 53 -1.13 9.24 -8.41
CA ASP A 53 -2.54 8.84 -8.45
C ASP A 53 -3.31 9.45 -7.27
N SER A 54 -4.50 10.01 -7.56
CA SER A 54 -5.27 10.81 -6.60
C SER A 54 -5.53 10.07 -5.28
N LEU A 55 -5.96 8.81 -5.36
CA LEU A 55 -6.22 8.01 -4.16
C LEU A 55 -4.94 7.74 -3.38
N THR A 56 -3.85 7.39 -4.07
CA THR A 56 -2.54 7.12 -3.44
C THR A 56 -2.03 8.35 -2.67
N VAL A 57 -2.11 9.54 -3.27
CA VAL A 57 -1.71 10.81 -2.61
C VAL A 57 -2.57 11.11 -1.40
N GLN A 58 -3.91 10.99 -1.53
CA GLN A 58 -4.84 11.29 -0.44
C GLN A 58 -4.64 10.32 0.73
N ILE A 59 -4.44 9.02 0.48
CA ILE A 59 -4.14 8.05 1.54
C ILE A 59 -2.84 8.44 2.26
N ALA A 60 -1.76 8.73 1.52
CA ALA A 60 -0.47 9.06 2.12
C ALA A 60 -0.54 10.31 3.02
N ARG A 61 -1.23 11.36 2.57
CA ARG A 61 -1.46 12.59 3.35
C ARG A 61 -2.28 12.31 4.60
N SER A 62 -3.42 11.65 4.46
CA SER A 62 -4.31 11.37 5.58
C SER A 62 -3.70 10.42 6.63
N LEU A 63 -2.83 9.50 6.21
CA LEU A 63 -2.06 8.68 7.14
C LEU A 63 -1.00 9.51 7.88
N ALA A 64 -0.33 10.46 7.21
CA ALA A 64 0.62 11.35 7.87
C ALA A 64 -0.08 12.29 8.86
N GLU A 65 -1.26 12.83 8.51
CA GLU A 65 -2.12 13.58 9.44
C GLU A 65 -2.58 12.72 10.63
N ALA A 66 -2.71 11.43 10.43
CA ALA A 66 -3.03 10.46 11.48
C ALA A 66 -1.81 10.00 12.31
N GLY A 67 -0.61 10.55 12.06
CA GLY A 67 0.61 10.28 12.84
C GLY A 67 1.53 9.19 12.27
N LEU A 68 1.31 8.73 11.06
CA LEU A 68 2.16 7.74 10.39
C LEU A 68 3.22 8.41 9.50
N ILE A 69 4.36 7.75 9.31
CA ILE A 69 5.25 8.05 8.20
C ILE A 69 4.74 7.25 7.00
N ALA A 70 4.45 7.92 5.88
CA ALA A 70 3.95 7.28 4.67
C ALA A 70 4.89 7.51 3.48
N LEU A 71 5.28 6.45 2.78
CA LEU A 71 6.06 6.50 1.55
C LEU A 71 5.20 6.03 0.37
N ARG A 72 4.99 6.90 -0.60
CA ARG A 72 4.52 6.54 -1.95
C ARG A 72 5.69 6.60 -2.93
N TYR A 73 5.76 5.69 -3.87
CA TYR A 73 6.90 5.58 -4.78
C TYR A 73 6.47 5.12 -6.18
N ASN A 74 7.32 5.36 -7.16
CA ASN A 74 7.16 4.84 -8.51
C ASN A 74 7.87 3.50 -8.65
N PHE A 75 7.14 2.50 -9.15
CA PHE A 75 7.74 1.24 -9.60
C PHE A 75 8.80 1.48 -10.68
N ARG A 76 9.66 0.49 -10.89
CA ARG A 76 10.64 0.49 -12.00
C ARG A 76 10.00 0.85 -13.34
N GLY A 77 10.68 1.69 -14.13
CA GLY A 77 10.20 2.12 -15.44
C GLY A 77 9.02 3.08 -15.42
N VAL A 78 8.68 3.67 -14.25
CA VAL A 78 7.63 4.68 -14.09
C VAL A 78 8.27 6.01 -13.65
N GLY A 79 7.85 7.12 -14.24
CA GLY A 79 8.37 8.45 -13.93
C GLY A 79 9.88 8.52 -14.07
N LYS A 80 10.59 8.88 -12.99
CA LYS A 80 12.06 8.95 -12.96
C LYS A 80 12.70 7.67 -12.39
N SER A 81 11.92 6.67 -12.02
CA SER A 81 12.44 5.37 -11.57
C SER A 81 13.10 4.63 -12.73
N GLN A 82 14.31 4.15 -12.49
CA GLN A 82 15.09 3.37 -13.46
C GLN A 82 14.48 1.98 -13.72
N GLY A 83 15.01 1.28 -14.69
CA GLY A 83 14.61 -0.09 -15.05
C GLY A 83 13.44 -0.12 -16.01
N GLN A 84 12.83 -1.30 -16.14
CA GLN A 84 11.66 -1.55 -16.99
C GLN A 84 10.60 -2.31 -16.21
N GLN A 85 9.34 -2.07 -16.54
CA GLN A 85 8.21 -2.79 -15.98
C GLN A 85 8.28 -4.27 -16.34
N THR A 86 7.94 -5.15 -15.41
CA THR A 86 8.05 -6.61 -15.57
C THR A 86 6.76 -7.34 -15.25
N ASP A 87 5.64 -6.62 -15.24
CA ASP A 87 4.29 -7.11 -15.01
C ASP A 87 4.13 -7.94 -13.71
N GLY A 88 4.76 -7.46 -12.64
CA GLY A 88 4.68 -8.06 -11.29
C GLY A 88 5.77 -9.09 -10.97
N ARG A 89 6.67 -9.40 -11.91
CA ARG A 89 7.76 -10.37 -11.66
C ARG A 89 8.85 -9.82 -10.76
N LEU A 90 9.27 -8.58 -10.98
CA LEU A 90 10.37 -7.94 -10.25
C LEU A 90 9.95 -6.72 -9.43
N GLU A 91 8.74 -6.19 -9.60
CA GLU A 91 8.19 -5.09 -8.80
C GLU A 91 8.10 -5.43 -7.29
N PRO A 92 7.99 -6.71 -6.85
CA PRO A 92 8.17 -7.06 -5.44
C PRO A 92 9.52 -6.63 -4.86
N LEU A 93 10.58 -6.58 -5.67
CA LEU A 93 11.91 -6.09 -5.24
C LEU A 93 11.95 -4.56 -5.09
N ASP A 94 11.09 -3.84 -5.81
CA ASP A 94 10.93 -2.38 -5.63
C ASP A 94 10.24 -2.09 -4.31
N LEU A 95 9.18 -2.85 -3.99
CA LEU A 95 8.49 -2.77 -2.71
C LEU A 95 9.45 -3.08 -1.55
N ALA A 96 10.30 -4.09 -1.69
CA ALA A 96 11.33 -4.41 -0.70
C ALA A 96 12.28 -3.23 -0.44
N GLY A 97 12.73 -2.57 -1.49
CA GLY A 97 13.56 -1.36 -1.40
C GLY A 97 12.80 -0.18 -0.76
N ALA A 98 11.54 0.01 -1.13
CA ALA A 98 10.68 1.05 -0.57
C ALA A 98 10.43 0.84 0.94
N ILE A 99 10.24 -0.39 1.38
CA ILE A 99 10.12 -0.74 2.80
C ILE A 99 11.38 -0.36 3.55
N ASP A 100 12.56 -0.71 3.04
CA ASP A 100 13.82 -0.34 3.68
C ASP A 100 13.97 1.19 3.78
N ALA A 101 13.68 1.90 2.69
CA ALA A 101 13.75 3.36 2.65
C ALA A 101 12.77 4.03 3.64
N ALA A 102 11.58 3.48 3.79
CA ALA A 102 10.56 4.00 4.71
C ALA A 102 10.95 3.75 6.18
N LEU A 103 11.47 2.57 6.50
CA LEU A 103 11.89 2.22 7.85
C LEU A 103 13.14 2.97 8.32
N LEU A 104 13.96 3.48 7.39
CA LEU A 104 15.11 4.32 7.69
C LEU A 104 14.75 5.79 7.97
N GLN A 105 13.48 6.20 7.82
CA GLN A 105 13.09 7.58 8.10
C GLN A 105 13.19 7.89 9.61
N PRO A 106 13.67 9.10 9.97
CA PRO A 106 13.75 9.52 11.37
C PRO A 106 12.41 9.37 12.07
N GLY A 107 12.40 8.75 13.24
CA GLY A 107 11.20 8.53 14.05
C GLY A 107 10.31 7.36 13.62
N ALA A 108 10.70 6.57 12.62
CA ALA A 108 9.96 5.39 12.19
C ALA A 108 9.99 4.27 13.25
N ASN A 109 8.85 3.60 13.43
CA ASN A 109 8.74 2.38 14.24
C ASN A 109 8.78 1.14 13.34
N PRO A 110 9.89 0.38 13.29
CA PRO A 110 10.01 -0.78 12.43
C PRO A 110 9.10 -1.96 12.82
N ALA A 111 8.57 -1.97 14.04
CA ALA A 111 7.63 -2.99 14.47
C ALA A 111 6.19 -2.75 13.97
N LYS A 112 5.89 -1.55 13.41
CA LYS A 112 4.55 -1.15 12.97
C LYS A 112 4.54 -0.75 11.49
N LEU A 113 4.77 -1.72 10.60
CA LEU A 113 4.76 -1.54 9.15
C LEU A 113 3.45 -2.03 8.52
N CYS A 114 2.78 -1.12 7.81
CA CYS A 114 1.63 -1.38 6.95
C CYS A 114 2.04 -1.27 5.47
N VAL A 115 1.57 -2.20 4.62
CA VAL A 115 1.69 -2.07 3.16
C VAL A 115 0.30 -1.88 2.58
N ILE A 116 0.15 -0.92 1.68
CA ILE A 116 -1.11 -0.57 1.02
C ILE A 116 -0.89 -0.63 -0.49
N GLY A 117 -1.65 -1.46 -1.18
CA GLY A 117 -1.57 -1.54 -2.64
C GLY A 117 -2.90 -1.23 -3.30
N HIS A 118 -2.86 -0.56 -4.46
CA HIS A 118 -4.03 -0.27 -5.28
C HIS A 118 -3.90 -0.98 -6.63
N ALA A 119 -4.89 -1.74 -7.03
CA ALA A 119 -4.96 -2.49 -8.29
C ALA A 119 -3.68 -3.32 -8.54
N PHE A 120 -2.85 -2.96 -9.51
CA PHE A 120 -1.57 -3.62 -9.74
C PHE A 120 -0.67 -3.58 -8.49
N GLY A 121 -0.63 -2.45 -7.78
CA GLY A 121 0.10 -2.35 -6.52
C GLY A 121 -0.44 -3.29 -5.45
N ALA A 122 -1.75 -3.58 -5.42
CA ALA A 122 -2.33 -4.58 -4.53
C ALA A 122 -1.84 -5.99 -4.88
N TYR A 123 -1.76 -6.30 -6.16
CA TYR A 123 -1.20 -7.57 -6.63
C TYR A 123 0.26 -7.74 -6.19
N VAL A 124 1.12 -6.73 -6.43
CA VAL A 124 2.54 -6.75 -6.02
C VAL A 124 2.68 -6.89 -4.50
N ALA A 125 1.89 -6.13 -3.73
CA ALA A 125 1.91 -6.17 -2.27
C ALA A 125 1.52 -7.56 -1.73
N MET A 126 0.48 -8.17 -2.30
CA MET A 126 0.05 -9.53 -1.94
C MET A 126 1.10 -10.58 -2.28
N LEU A 127 1.82 -10.44 -3.40
CA LEU A 127 2.91 -11.36 -3.76
C LEU A 127 4.07 -11.29 -2.79
N TYR A 128 4.44 -10.08 -2.35
CA TYR A 128 5.63 -9.87 -1.52
C TYR A 128 5.39 -10.06 -0.02
N ALA A 129 4.22 -9.66 0.49
CA ALA A 129 3.95 -9.61 1.92
C ALA A 129 4.24 -10.91 2.71
N PRO A 130 4.02 -12.12 2.17
CA PRO A 130 4.36 -13.36 2.88
C PRO A 130 5.85 -13.56 3.16
N PHE A 131 6.71 -12.95 2.35
CA PHE A 131 8.17 -13.13 2.43
C PHE A 131 8.86 -12.10 3.34
N ASP A 132 8.15 -11.06 3.80
CA ASP A 132 8.72 -10.04 4.70
C ASP A 132 7.97 -10.00 6.04
N GLN A 133 8.61 -10.49 7.09
CA GLN A 133 8.03 -10.57 8.43
C GLN A 133 7.84 -9.19 9.09
N ARG A 134 8.45 -8.14 8.57
CA ARG A 134 8.28 -6.76 9.05
C ARG A 134 6.91 -6.20 8.71
N ILE A 135 6.27 -6.68 7.62
CA ILE A 135 4.91 -6.27 7.24
C ILE A 135 3.93 -6.84 8.26
N ARG A 136 3.31 -5.97 9.04
CA ARG A 136 2.42 -6.35 10.13
C ARG A 136 0.95 -6.32 9.74
N THR A 137 0.60 -5.57 8.70
CA THR A 137 -0.74 -5.56 8.11
C THR A 137 -0.68 -5.21 6.62
N LEU A 138 -1.68 -5.65 5.88
CA LEU A 138 -1.81 -5.42 4.44
C LEU A 138 -3.18 -4.85 4.11
N ILE A 139 -3.21 -3.82 3.27
CA ILE A 139 -4.44 -3.29 2.68
C ILE A 139 -4.37 -3.45 1.17
N SER A 140 -5.35 -4.12 0.62
CA SER A 140 -5.47 -4.41 -0.80
C SER A 140 -6.69 -3.69 -1.36
N ILE A 141 -6.49 -2.73 -2.24
CA ILE A 141 -7.55 -1.92 -2.85
C ILE A 141 -7.75 -2.40 -4.29
N SER A 142 -8.98 -2.76 -4.66
CA SER A 142 -9.35 -3.18 -6.02
C SER A 142 -8.38 -4.24 -6.59
N LEU A 143 -8.16 -5.32 -5.85
CA LEU A 143 -7.26 -6.41 -6.25
C LEU A 143 -7.71 -7.04 -7.58
N PRO A 144 -6.87 -7.06 -8.63
CA PRO A 144 -7.26 -7.72 -9.88
C PRO A 144 -7.25 -9.24 -9.70
N LEU A 145 -8.42 -9.82 -9.40
CA LEU A 145 -8.56 -11.24 -9.01
C LEU A 145 -8.13 -12.23 -10.08
N PHE A 146 -8.18 -11.85 -11.36
CA PHE A 146 -7.67 -12.71 -12.44
C PHE A 146 -6.15 -12.96 -12.33
N ARG A 147 -5.40 -12.03 -11.73
CA ARG A 147 -3.98 -12.20 -11.41
C ARG A 147 -3.80 -13.06 -10.13
N ALA A 148 -4.76 -12.96 -9.21
CA ALA A 148 -4.75 -13.69 -7.95
C ALA A 148 -4.97 -15.20 -8.11
N ALA A 149 -5.69 -15.63 -9.13
CA ALA A 149 -6.04 -17.01 -9.38
C ALA A 149 -4.83 -17.92 -9.68
N SER A 150 -3.69 -17.35 -10.11
CA SER A 150 -2.50 -18.09 -10.54
C SER A 150 -1.46 -18.33 -9.46
N GLY A 151 -1.76 -18.15 -8.17
CA GLY A 151 -0.88 -18.62 -7.10
C GLY A 151 -0.45 -17.59 -6.05
N PHE A 152 -1.40 -16.93 -5.38
CA PHE A 152 -1.02 -16.22 -4.15
C PHE A 152 -0.52 -17.21 -3.10
N PRO A 153 0.63 -16.92 -2.46
CA PRO A 153 1.02 -17.64 -1.28
C PRO A 153 -0.05 -17.47 -0.19
N ARG A 154 -0.78 -18.54 0.12
CA ARG A 154 -1.84 -18.56 1.16
C ARG A 154 -1.27 -18.55 2.58
N VAL A 155 -0.09 -17.94 2.77
CA VAL A 155 0.67 -18.02 4.04
C VAL A 155 0.78 -16.69 4.78
N PHE A 156 0.09 -15.64 4.35
CA PHE A 156 0.08 -14.38 5.08
C PHE A 156 -1.01 -14.39 6.16
N GLU A 157 -0.63 -14.75 7.38
CA GLU A 157 -1.56 -14.89 8.52
C GLU A 157 -1.87 -13.59 9.27
N ARG A 158 -1.12 -12.52 8.97
CA ARG A 158 -1.28 -11.22 9.62
C ARG A 158 -2.56 -10.51 9.15
N PRO A 159 -3.08 -9.53 9.95
CA PRO A 159 -4.30 -8.79 9.62
C PRO A 159 -4.27 -8.19 8.22
N LYS A 160 -5.39 -8.25 7.51
CA LYS A 160 -5.53 -7.69 6.17
C LYS A 160 -6.92 -7.12 5.92
N LEU A 161 -6.96 -6.04 5.14
CA LEU A 161 -8.20 -5.42 4.67
C LEU A 161 -8.25 -5.46 3.14
N PHE A 162 -9.36 -5.88 2.58
CA PHE A 162 -9.67 -5.74 1.17
C PHE A 162 -10.68 -4.61 1.00
N VAL A 163 -10.34 -3.62 0.20
CA VAL A 163 -11.25 -2.53 -0.19
C VAL A 163 -11.60 -2.74 -1.66
N THR A 164 -12.89 -2.87 -1.96
CA THR A 164 -13.36 -3.04 -3.34
C THR A 164 -14.43 -2.00 -3.68
N ALA A 165 -14.53 -1.65 -4.94
CA ALA A 165 -15.62 -0.81 -5.44
C ALA A 165 -16.87 -1.67 -5.68
N GLU A 166 -18.07 -1.09 -5.48
CA GLU A 166 -19.32 -1.80 -5.73
C GLU A 166 -19.40 -2.31 -7.19
N PHE A 167 -18.96 -1.49 -8.14
CA PHE A 167 -18.98 -1.81 -9.57
C PHE A 167 -17.56 -2.12 -10.10
N ASP A 168 -16.78 -2.91 -9.34
CA ASP A 168 -15.43 -3.31 -9.73
C ASP A 168 -15.47 -4.54 -10.66
N GLU A 169 -15.19 -4.34 -11.93
CA GLU A 169 -15.21 -5.41 -12.95
C GLU A 169 -14.00 -6.38 -12.81
N LEU A 170 -12.87 -5.91 -12.25
CA LEU A 170 -11.66 -6.70 -12.06
C LEU A 170 -11.57 -7.36 -10.68
N CYS A 171 -12.33 -6.80 -9.71
CA CYS A 171 -12.43 -7.29 -8.34
C CYS A 171 -13.90 -7.37 -7.88
N PRO A 172 -14.78 -8.06 -8.61
CA PRO A 172 -16.20 -8.10 -8.25
C PRO A 172 -16.41 -8.81 -6.91
N LEU A 173 -17.29 -8.25 -6.08
CA LEU A 173 -17.52 -8.69 -4.71
C LEU A 173 -17.82 -10.19 -4.61
N TYR A 174 -18.65 -10.73 -5.51
CA TYR A 174 -19.02 -12.15 -5.51
C TYR A 174 -17.85 -13.13 -5.75
N LYS A 175 -16.72 -12.62 -6.31
CA LYS A 175 -15.46 -13.38 -6.44
C LYS A 175 -14.49 -13.08 -5.31
N LEU A 176 -14.52 -11.84 -4.79
CA LEU A 176 -13.63 -11.42 -3.71
C LEU A 176 -13.98 -12.12 -2.40
N GLU A 177 -15.26 -12.25 -2.06
CA GLU A 177 -15.72 -12.88 -0.82
C GLU A 177 -15.17 -14.30 -0.65
N PRO A 178 -15.41 -15.26 -1.57
CA PRO A 178 -14.87 -16.60 -1.42
C PRO A 178 -13.34 -16.66 -1.50
N PHE A 179 -12.70 -15.73 -2.23
CA PHE A 179 -11.25 -15.62 -2.23
C PHE A 179 -10.72 -15.24 -0.85
N VAL A 180 -11.31 -14.21 -0.22
CA VAL A 180 -10.92 -13.73 1.12
C VAL A 180 -11.22 -14.77 2.20
N GLU A 181 -12.36 -15.46 2.15
CA GLU A 181 -12.71 -16.51 3.10
C GLU A 181 -11.65 -17.61 3.19
N ASN A 182 -11.05 -17.96 2.06
CA ASN A 182 -10.00 -18.98 1.98
C ASN A 182 -8.60 -18.50 2.42
N LEU A 183 -8.42 -17.22 2.77
CA LEU A 183 -7.13 -16.73 3.27
C LEU A 183 -7.01 -16.97 4.79
N PRO A 184 -5.81 -17.24 5.31
CA PRO A 184 -5.60 -17.40 6.75
C PRO A 184 -5.59 -16.06 7.49
N GLY A 185 -5.77 -16.12 8.82
CA GLY A 185 -5.64 -14.99 9.75
C GLY A 185 -6.77 -13.96 9.69
N PRO A 186 -6.68 -12.89 10.47
CA PRO A 186 -7.68 -11.83 10.52
C PRO A 186 -7.81 -11.11 9.18
N LYS A 187 -9.04 -10.93 8.72
CA LYS A 187 -9.33 -10.35 7.40
C LYS A 187 -10.69 -9.66 7.41
N GLY A 188 -10.83 -8.67 6.54
CA GLY A 188 -12.08 -7.94 6.35
C GLY A 188 -12.24 -7.45 4.92
N ILE A 189 -13.48 -7.20 4.52
CA ILE A 189 -13.84 -6.58 3.25
C ILE A 189 -14.57 -5.27 3.53
N LYS A 190 -14.22 -4.24 2.78
CA LYS A 190 -14.93 -2.97 2.74
C LYS A 190 -15.33 -2.66 1.30
N VAL A 191 -16.62 -2.53 1.06
CA VAL A 191 -17.18 -2.10 -0.23
C VAL A 191 -17.35 -0.58 -0.21
N ILE A 192 -16.91 0.09 -1.28
CA ILE A 192 -17.13 1.51 -1.52
C ILE A 192 -18.32 1.62 -2.49
N VAL A 193 -19.45 2.01 -1.94
CA VAL A 193 -20.73 2.09 -2.68
C VAL A 193 -20.64 3.16 -3.77
N GLY A 194 -21.15 2.87 -4.96
CA GLY A 194 -21.13 3.73 -6.14
C GLY A 194 -19.82 3.77 -6.91
N ALA A 195 -18.72 3.27 -6.32
CA ALA A 195 -17.39 3.34 -6.93
C ALA A 195 -17.18 2.30 -8.04
N ARG A 196 -16.20 2.59 -8.91
CA ARG A 196 -15.61 1.69 -9.92
C ARG A 196 -14.15 1.38 -9.58
N HIS A 197 -13.53 0.49 -10.35
CA HIS A 197 -12.21 -0.11 -10.10
C HIS A 197 -11.12 0.85 -9.57
N LEU A 198 -10.96 2.03 -10.15
CA LEU A 198 -9.94 3.01 -9.71
C LEU A 198 -10.41 4.00 -8.65
N MET A 199 -11.62 3.84 -8.07
CA MET A 199 -12.21 4.68 -7.01
C MET A 199 -12.33 6.18 -7.38
N ARG A 200 -12.24 6.55 -8.65
CA ARG A 200 -12.28 7.96 -9.08
C ARG A 200 -13.61 8.61 -8.70
N GLY A 201 -13.53 9.76 -8.00
CA GLY A 201 -14.67 10.45 -7.43
C GLY A 201 -15.19 9.86 -6.11
N TYR A 202 -14.59 8.77 -5.64
CA TYR A 202 -14.92 8.08 -4.39
C TYR A 202 -13.69 7.92 -3.48
N GLU A 203 -12.65 8.71 -3.72
CA GLU A 203 -11.41 8.67 -2.94
C GLU A 203 -11.69 8.92 -1.46
N GLY A 204 -12.53 9.91 -1.12
CA GLY A 204 -12.86 10.26 0.26
C GLY A 204 -13.36 9.07 1.09
N PRO A 205 -14.44 8.39 0.70
CA PRO A 205 -14.92 7.18 1.39
C PRO A 205 -13.89 6.05 1.49
N ALA A 206 -13.04 5.86 0.46
CA ALA A 206 -11.98 4.86 0.48
C ALA A 206 -10.88 5.23 1.49
N VAL A 207 -10.42 6.49 1.48
CA VAL A 207 -9.44 7.02 2.43
C VAL A 207 -9.94 6.90 3.87
N GLU A 208 -11.18 7.31 4.15
CA GLU A 208 -11.78 7.20 5.48
C GLU A 208 -11.76 5.75 6.00
N ALA A 209 -12.17 4.80 5.17
CA ALA A 209 -12.18 3.39 5.54
C ALA A 209 -10.76 2.86 5.85
N ILE A 210 -9.77 3.24 5.03
CA ILE A 210 -8.38 2.83 5.18
C ILE A 210 -7.78 3.44 6.45
N VAL A 211 -7.93 4.74 6.66
CA VAL A 211 -7.40 5.44 7.84
C VAL A 211 -8.03 4.90 9.12
N LYS A 212 -9.34 4.64 9.12
CA LYS A 212 -10.03 4.01 10.26
C LYS A 212 -9.45 2.63 10.57
N TYR A 213 -9.25 1.81 9.55
CA TYR A 213 -8.65 0.48 9.74
C TYR A 213 -7.23 0.57 10.30
N VAL A 214 -6.38 1.43 9.74
CA VAL A 214 -4.98 1.60 10.18
C VAL A 214 -4.93 2.10 11.63
N LYS A 215 -5.75 3.10 12.01
CA LYS A 215 -5.81 3.59 13.39
C LYS A 215 -6.22 2.48 14.37
N ASN A 216 -7.20 1.67 14.01
CA ASN A 216 -7.63 0.55 14.84
C ASN A 216 -6.49 -0.48 14.98
N TRP A 217 -5.85 -0.83 13.87
CA TRP A 217 -4.73 -1.78 13.87
C TRP A 217 -3.54 -1.28 14.73
N VAL A 218 -3.13 -0.02 14.60
CA VAL A 218 -2.02 0.55 15.39
C VAL A 218 -2.27 0.46 16.89
N ASN A 219 -3.54 0.53 17.31
CA ASN A 219 -3.97 0.49 18.71
C ASN A 219 -4.30 -0.92 19.22
N MET A 220 -4.17 -1.96 18.40
CA MET A 220 -4.39 -3.34 18.85
C MET A 220 -3.31 -3.78 19.85
N PRO A 221 -3.67 -4.47 20.93
CA PRO A 221 -2.68 -5.06 21.83
C PRO A 221 -1.78 -6.06 21.09
N GLY A 222 -0.48 -5.95 21.26
CA GLY A 222 0.51 -6.87 20.64
C GLY A 222 0.94 -6.50 19.21
N VAL A 223 0.56 -5.32 18.73
CA VAL A 223 1.03 -4.72 17.48
C VAL A 223 2.13 -3.71 17.75
#